data_51084fd9f946938d92c6028f7fd2932a
#
_entry.id   51084fd9f946938d92c6028f7fd2932a
#
_cell.length_a   1.000
_cell.length_b   1.000
_cell.length_c   1.000
_cell.angle_alpha   90.00
_cell.angle_beta   90.00
_cell.angle_gamma   90.00
#
_symmetry.space_group_name_H-M   'P 1'
#
loop_
_entity.id
_entity.type
_entity.pdbx_description
1 polymer ?
#
loop_
_entity_poly.entity_id
_entity_poly.type
_entity_poly.pdbx_seq_one_letter_code
_entity_poly.pdbx_strand_id
1 'polypeptide(L)'
;MHYCPGCGHGIVHRLMADTFDELKIADRVIGVAPVGCAVFADSYFACDMVQGAHGRGPAIATGIKRSKPQAIVFSYQGDGDLASIGMAEIVHAAVRSEKITVIFINNAIYGMTGGQMAPTTLVGQVATTAPKGRDPKLQGWPINMCEMLAQITGSKYLARVAVDCPQNVIKAKQAIKKAFENQVNGVGFSMVEVLSQCPTNWH
;
A
#
# COMPACT_ATOMS: atom_id res chain seq x y z
N MET A 1 12.71 -6.79 -15.58
CA MET A 1 12.01 -6.44 -14.31
C MET A 1 12.13 -4.93 -14.12
N HIS A 2 11.03 -4.23 -13.77
CA HIS A 2 11.04 -2.77 -13.59
C HIS A 2 11.56 -2.33 -12.21
N TYR A 3 11.43 -3.20 -11.20
CA TYR A 3 11.88 -2.88 -9.85
C TYR A 3 13.39 -3.05 -9.67
N CYS A 4 13.96 -2.26 -8.77
CA CYS A 4 15.38 -2.33 -8.44
C CYS A 4 15.74 -3.68 -7.79
N PRO A 5 16.97 -4.20 -8.00
CA PRO A 5 17.44 -5.38 -7.27
C PRO A 5 17.34 -5.17 -5.75
N GLY A 6 16.75 -6.14 -5.05
CA GLY A 6 16.55 -6.06 -3.59
C GLY A 6 15.31 -5.26 -3.14
N CYS A 7 14.53 -4.70 -4.07
CA CYS A 7 13.29 -4.01 -3.74
C CYS A 7 12.20 -4.97 -3.26
N GLY A 8 11.48 -4.63 -2.19
CA GLY A 8 10.44 -5.48 -1.62
C GLY A 8 9.18 -5.63 -2.45
N HIS A 9 8.94 -4.78 -3.47
CA HIS A 9 7.75 -4.89 -4.33
C HIS A 9 7.58 -6.29 -4.92
N GLY A 10 8.66 -6.91 -5.43
CA GLY A 10 8.60 -8.24 -6.01
C GLY A 10 8.17 -9.33 -5.02
N ILE A 11 8.60 -9.22 -3.76
CA ILE A 11 8.16 -10.12 -2.67
C ILE A 11 6.67 -9.94 -2.44
N VAL A 12 6.21 -8.71 -2.27
CA VAL A 12 4.79 -8.42 -1.99
C VAL A 12 3.89 -8.88 -3.13
N HIS A 13 4.29 -8.67 -4.40
CA HIS A 13 3.53 -9.16 -5.56
C HIS A 13 3.37 -10.69 -5.50
N ARG A 14 4.43 -11.42 -5.17
CA ARG A 14 4.36 -12.87 -5.02
C ARG A 14 3.40 -13.28 -3.91
N LEU A 15 3.45 -12.61 -2.74
CA LEU A 15 2.55 -12.90 -1.62
C LEU A 15 1.08 -12.65 -1.97
N MET A 16 0.81 -11.60 -2.75
CA MET A 16 -0.53 -11.28 -3.24
C MET A 16 -1.02 -12.33 -4.23
N ALA A 17 -0.21 -12.69 -5.23
CA ALA A 17 -0.56 -13.72 -6.21
C ALA A 17 -0.86 -15.07 -5.55
N ASP A 18 0.02 -15.52 -4.65
CA ASP A 18 -0.21 -16.74 -3.85
C ASP A 18 -1.53 -16.64 -3.07
N THR A 19 -1.86 -15.47 -2.54
CA THR A 19 -3.12 -15.24 -1.81
C THR A 19 -4.34 -15.36 -2.74
N PHE A 20 -4.26 -14.83 -3.95
CA PHE A 20 -5.36 -14.92 -4.93
C PHE A 20 -5.64 -16.37 -5.31
N ASP A 21 -4.58 -17.17 -5.50
CA ASP A 21 -4.69 -18.60 -5.81
C ASP A 21 -5.25 -19.40 -4.61
N GLU A 22 -4.73 -19.17 -3.41
CA GLU A 22 -5.20 -19.87 -2.20
C GLU A 22 -6.66 -19.58 -1.87
N LEU A 23 -7.12 -18.35 -2.10
CA LEU A 23 -8.51 -17.95 -1.86
C LEU A 23 -9.42 -18.23 -3.07
N LYS A 24 -8.85 -18.69 -4.20
CA LYS A 24 -9.57 -18.96 -5.46
C LYS A 24 -10.38 -17.75 -5.94
N ILE A 25 -9.75 -16.58 -5.94
CA ILE A 25 -10.38 -15.31 -6.30
C ILE A 25 -9.76 -14.65 -7.54
N ALA A 26 -8.73 -15.25 -8.14
CA ALA A 26 -7.94 -14.65 -9.23
C ALA A 26 -8.81 -14.19 -10.42
N ASP A 27 -9.88 -14.90 -10.72
CA ASP A 27 -10.83 -14.63 -11.83
C ASP A 27 -11.68 -13.37 -11.64
N ARG A 28 -11.75 -12.81 -10.43
CA ARG A 28 -12.59 -11.65 -10.10
C ARG A 28 -11.84 -10.53 -9.38
N VAL A 29 -10.51 -10.62 -9.36
CA VAL A 29 -9.66 -9.56 -8.80
C VAL A 29 -9.54 -8.40 -9.77
N ILE A 30 -9.68 -7.18 -9.26
CA ILE A 30 -9.40 -5.94 -9.99
C ILE A 30 -8.46 -5.09 -9.14
N GLY A 31 -7.31 -4.73 -9.72
CA GLY A 31 -6.32 -3.91 -9.04
C GLY A 31 -6.34 -2.45 -9.49
N VAL A 32 -6.00 -1.56 -8.58
CA VAL A 32 -5.75 -0.15 -8.86
C VAL A 32 -4.31 0.19 -8.47
N ALA A 33 -3.52 0.62 -9.45
CA ALA A 33 -2.12 0.98 -9.27
C ALA A 33 -1.91 2.46 -9.62
N PRO A 34 -1.94 3.37 -8.64
CA PRO A 34 -1.66 4.79 -8.89
C PRO A 34 -0.17 5.08 -9.10
N VAL A 35 0.17 6.34 -9.23
CA VAL A 35 1.52 6.83 -9.55
C VAL A 35 2.55 6.48 -8.45
N GLY A 36 3.79 6.28 -8.87
CA GLY A 36 4.95 5.85 -8.08
C GLY A 36 5.42 4.47 -8.51
N CYS A 37 6.35 3.84 -7.79
CA CYS A 37 6.82 2.49 -8.12
C CYS A 37 5.67 1.46 -8.17
N ALA A 38 4.59 1.72 -7.45
CA ALA A 38 3.39 0.89 -7.43
C ALA A 38 2.71 0.77 -8.81
N VAL A 39 2.86 1.76 -9.70
CA VAL A 39 2.22 1.74 -11.04
C VAL A 39 2.64 0.53 -11.88
N PHE A 40 3.86 0.04 -11.69
CA PHE A 40 4.36 -1.13 -12.43
C PHE A 40 3.65 -2.44 -12.06
N ALA A 41 2.80 -2.45 -11.03
CA ALA A 41 2.05 -3.64 -10.62
C ALA A 41 1.19 -4.20 -11.76
N ASP A 42 0.69 -3.34 -12.65
CA ASP A 42 -0.10 -3.74 -13.82
C ASP A 42 0.63 -4.71 -14.77
N SER A 43 1.96 -4.63 -14.80
CA SER A 43 2.79 -5.50 -15.64
C SER A 43 3.08 -6.88 -15.02
N TYR A 44 2.65 -7.12 -13.77
CA TYR A 44 3.00 -8.33 -13.02
C TYR A 44 1.81 -9.17 -12.56
N PHE A 45 0.63 -8.60 -12.49
CA PHE A 45 -0.58 -9.36 -12.11
C PHE A 45 -1.39 -9.77 -13.34
N ALA A 46 -1.77 -11.06 -13.39
CA ALA A 46 -2.67 -11.61 -14.41
C ALA A 46 -4.14 -11.38 -13.99
N CYS A 47 -4.51 -10.14 -13.73
CA CYS A 47 -5.88 -9.72 -13.42
C CYS A 47 -6.17 -8.36 -14.06
N ASP A 48 -7.42 -7.92 -14.04
CA ASP A 48 -7.77 -6.58 -14.52
C ASP A 48 -7.08 -5.52 -13.66
N MET A 49 -6.39 -4.58 -14.31
CA MET A 49 -5.68 -3.50 -13.63
C MET A 49 -6.10 -2.14 -14.18
N VAL A 50 -6.20 -1.16 -13.30
CA VAL A 50 -6.48 0.23 -13.65
C VAL A 50 -5.35 1.10 -13.10
N GLN A 51 -4.68 1.83 -13.98
CA GLN A 51 -3.76 2.88 -13.56
C GLN A 51 -4.55 4.11 -13.13
N GLY A 52 -4.25 4.60 -11.95
CA GLY A 52 -4.93 5.75 -11.36
C GLY A 52 -4.08 7.01 -11.32
N ALA A 53 -4.71 8.17 -11.30
CA ALA A 53 -4.01 9.41 -10.96
C ALA A 53 -3.44 9.32 -9.53
N HIS A 54 -2.36 10.06 -9.29
CA HIS A 54 -1.63 10.07 -8.01
C HIS A 54 -2.56 10.37 -6.84
N GLY A 55 -2.57 9.52 -5.82
CA GLY A 55 -3.41 9.62 -4.63
C GLY A 55 -4.86 9.13 -4.79
N ARG A 56 -5.32 8.82 -6.01
CA ARG A 56 -6.74 8.51 -6.26
C ARG A 56 -7.09 7.02 -6.16
N GLY A 57 -6.12 6.18 -5.80
CA GLY A 57 -6.32 4.72 -5.70
C GLY A 57 -7.56 4.30 -4.91
N PRO A 58 -7.75 4.72 -3.65
CA PRO A 58 -8.91 4.33 -2.85
C PRO A 58 -10.25 4.84 -3.41
N ALA A 59 -10.26 6.01 -4.04
CA ALA A 59 -11.48 6.54 -4.68
C ALA A 59 -11.87 5.72 -5.92
N ILE A 60 -10.89 5.39 -6.78
CA ILE A 60 -11.11 4.54 -7.96
C ILE A 60 -11.55 3.15 -7.52
N ALA A 61 -10.86 2.54 -6.55
CA ALA A 61 -11.22 1.24 -6.00
C ALA A 61 -12.65 1.24 -5.42
N THR A 62 -13.05 2.30 -4.73
CA THR A 62 -14.42 2.50 -4.25
C THR A 62 -15.43 2.50 -5.40
N GLY A 63 -15.16 3.26 -6.46
CA GLY A 63 -16.02 3.34 -7.64
C GLY A 63 -16.18 1.97 -8.32
N ILE A 64 -15.08 1.25 -8.53
CA ILE A 64 -15.09 -0.10 -9.11
C ILE A 64 -15.89 -1.06 -8.22
N LYS A 65 -15.61 -1.07 -6.91
CA LYS A 65 -16.30 -1.97 -5.97
C LYS A 65 -17.81 -1.73 -5.91
N ARG A 66 -18.22 -0.49 -5.97
CA ARG A 66 -19.66 -0.13 -5.98
C ARG A 66 -20.35 -0.47 -7.29
N SER A 67 -19.66 -0.35 -8.41
CA SER A 67 -20.17 -0.70 -9.74
C SER A 67 -20.17 -2.22 -9.99
N LYS A 68 -19.21 -2.94 -9.39
CA LYS A 68 -19.07 -4.41 -9.49
C LYS A 68 -18.96 -5.02 -8.10
N PRO A 69 -20.05 -5.16 -7.33
CA PRO A 69 -20.02 -5.59 -5.93
C PRO A 69 -19.39 -6.98 -5.71
N GLN A 70 -19.46 -7.87 -6.71
CA GLN A 70 -18.86 -9.21 -6.66
C GLN A 70 -17.33 -9.23 -6.88
N ALA A 71 -16.78 -8.17 -7.46
CA ALA A 71 -15.33 -8.08 -7.68
C ALA A 71 -14.56 -7.97 -6.35
N ILE A 72 -13.35 -8.50 -6.34
CA ILE A 72 -12.38 -8.31 -5.26
C ILE A 72 -11.46 -7.18 -5.68
N VAL A 73 -11.59 -6.02 -5.05
CA VAL A 73 -10.91 -4.81 -5.49
C VAL A 73 -9.80 -4.44 -4.51
N PHE A 74 -8.59 -4.24 -5.02
CA PHE A 74 -7.48 -3.75 -4.20
C PHE A 74 -6.87 -2.46 -4.77
N SER A 75 -6.29 -1.64 -3.89
CA SER A 75 -5.39 -0.55 -4.25
C SER A 75 -3.99 -0.89 -3.78
N TYR A 76 -3.00 -0.72 -4.66
CA TYR A 76 -1.59 -0.97 -4.39
C TYR A 76 -0.82 0.34 -4.45
N GLN A 77 -0.35 0.85 -3.32
CA GLN A 77 0.12 2.23 -3.21
C GLN A 77 1.43 2.35 -2.42
N GLY A 78 2.29 3.27 -2.85
CA GLY A 78 3.45 3.70 -2.06
C GLY A 78 3.07 4.78 -1.03
N ASP A 79 4.01 5.11 -0.16
CA ASP A 79 3.81 6.07 0.94
C ASP A 79 3.64 7.51 0.44
N GLY A 80 4.41 7.92 -0.57
CA GLY A 80 4.21 9.22 -1.20
C GLY A 80 2.88 9.36 -1.92
N ASP A 81 2.29 8.26 -2.34
CA ASP A 81 0.98 8.23 -2.97
C ASP A 81 -0.14 8.25 -1.93
N LEU A 82 -0.16 7.27 -1.02
CA LEU A 82 -1.25 7.08 -0.06
C LEU A 82 -1.19 8.10 1.09
N ALA A 83 -0.03 8.29 1.70
CA ALA A 83 0.14 9.10 2.91
C ALA A 83 0.41 10.59 2.63
N SER A 84 0.47 11.00 1.37
CA SER A 84 0.62 12.39 0.94
C SER A 84 -0.62 12.84 0.18
N ILE A 85 -0.56 12.81 -1.15
CA ILE A 85 -1.63 13.32 -2.02
C ILE A 85 -2.94 12.52 -1.89
N GLY A 86 -2.86 11.25 -1.48
CA GLY A 86 -4.02 10.35 -1.30
C GLY A 86 -4.61 10.34 0.12
N MET A 87 -4.18 11.24 1.00
CA MET A 87 -4.61 11.23 2.40
C MET A 87 -6.13 11.34 2.57
N ALA A 88 -6.78 12.22 1.84
CA ALA A 88 -8.23 12.39 1.92
C ALA A 88 -8.97 11.13 1.44
N GLU A 89 -8.53 10.53 0.35
CA GLU A 89 -9.15 9.37 -0.26
C GLU A 89 -9.10 8.15 0.67
N ILE A 90 -7.96 7.88 1.29
CA ILE A 90 -7.82 6.73 2.19
C ILE A 90 -8.63 6.91 3.47
N VAL A 91 -8.63 8.13 4.05
CA VAL A 91 -9.43 8.45 5.25
C VAL A 91 -10.91 8.26 4.95
N HIS A 92 -11.41 8.80 3.85
CA HIS A 92 -12.82 8.68 3.49
C HIS A 92 -13.23 7.25 3.09
N ALA A 93 -12.34 6.47 2.48
CA ALA A 93 -12.59 5.04 2.22
C ALA A 93 -12.73 4.27 3.54
N ALA A 94 -11.85 4.53 4.51
CA ALA A 94 -11.91 3.93 5.84
C ALA A 94 -13.16 4.36 6.61
N VAL A 95 -13.52 5.65 6.62
CA VAL A 95 -14.74 6.17 7.28
C VAL A 95 -16.00 5.48 6.76
N ARG A 96 -16.10 5.28 5.45
CA ARG A 96 -17.23 4.60 4.82
C ARG A 96 -17.18 3.07 4.94
N SER A 97 -16.11 2.52 5.54
CA SER A 97 -15.87 1.07 5.60
C SER A 97 -16.00 0.40 4.22
N GLU A 98 -15.43 1.03 3.19
CA GLU A 98 -15.50 0.50 1.83
C GLU A 98 -14.93 -0.92 1.79
N LYS A 99 -15.61 -1.82 1.09
CA LYS A 99 -15.22 -3.23 1.00
C LYS A 99 -14.06 -3.39 -0.01
N ILE A 100 -12.94 -2.75 0.26
CA ILE A 100 -11.72 -2.80 -0.53
C ILE A 100 -10.53 -3.22 0.34
N THR A 101 -9.49 -3.74 -0.30
CA THR A 101 -8.22 -4.06 0.35
C THR A 101 -7.15 -3.08 -0.13
N VAL A 102 -6.45 -2.44 0.78
CA VAL A 102 -5.34 -1.54 0.45
C VAL A 102 -4.03 -2.20 0.86
N ILE A 103 -3.13 -2.37 -0.10
CA ILE A 103 -1.75 -2.80 0.14
C ILE A 103 -0.87 -1.57 0.03
N PHE A 104 -0.34 -1.17 1.16
CA PHE A 104 0.41 0.07 1.33
C PHE A 104 1.89 -0.23 1.52
N ILE A 105 2.71 0.10 0.53
CA ILE A 105 4.17 -0.10 0.58
C ILE A 105 4.78 1.16 1.19
N ASN A 106 5.29 1.02 2.41
CA ASN A 106 5.97 2.08 3.12
C ASN A 106 7.48 1.84 3.08
N ASN A 107 8.17 2.60 2.26
CA ASN A 107 9.64 2.60 2.18
C ASN A 107 10.26 3.90 2.72
N ALA A 108 9.46 4.76 3.34
CA ALA A 108 9.84 6.00 3.99
C ALA A 108 10.53 7.03 3.06
N ILE A 109 10.25 6.97 1.74
CA ILE A 109 10.89 7.87 0.76
C ILE A 109 10.13 7.88 -0.57
N TYR A 110 10.22 8.98 -1.34
CA TYR A 110 9.79 8.99 -2.75
C TYR A 110 10.85 8.31 -3.61
N GLY A 111 10.76 6.98 -3.77
CA GLY A 111 11.80 6.18 -4.44
C GLY A 111 11.93 6.49 -5.94
N MET A 112 10.81 6.54 -6.67
CA MET A 112 10.79 6.70 -8.13
C MET A 112 11.40 8.03 -8.60
N THR A 113 11.22 9.10 -7.85
CA THR A 113 11.57 10.47 -8.26
C THR A 113 12.96 10.91 -7.78
N GLY A 114 13.72 10.05 -7.09
CA GLY A 114 15.11 10.34 -6.72
C GLY A 114 15.32 10.56 -5.23
N GLY A 115 14.48 10.00 -4.36
CA GLY A 115 14.75 9.92 -2.93
C GLY A 115 14.35 11.15 -2.11
N GLN A 116 13.31 11.87 -2.50
CA GLN A 116 12.77 12.97 -1.69
C GLN A 116 12.12 12.44 -0.41
N MET A 117 12.10 13.29 0.60
CA MET A 117 11.43 13.00 1.87
C MET A 117 9.93 12.77 1.65
N ALA A 118 9.42 11.64 2.10
CA ALA A 118 8.00 11.29 2.12
C ALA A 118 7.37 11.68 3.48
N PRO A 119 6.04 11.70 3.60
CA PRO A 119 5.39 11.93 4.90
C PRO A 119 5.80 10.93 5.97
N THR A 120 6.16 9.72 5.57
CA THR A 120 6.56 8.59 6.43
C THR A 120 8.05 8.54 6.74
N THR A 121 8.89 9.37 6.10
CA THR A 121 10.34 9.42 6.35
C THR A 121 10.63 9.61 7.84
N LEU A 122 11.51 8.78 8.39
CA LEU A 122 11.79 8.75 9.82
C LEU A 122 12.58 9.98 10.27
N VAL A 123 12.47 10.33 11.55
CA VAL A 123 13.30 11.38 12.16
C VAL A 123 14.78 11.01 12.03
N GLY A 124 15.59 11.94 11.55
CA GLY A 124 17.00 11.72 11.29
C GLY A 124 17.34 10.98 9.99
N GLN A 125 16.34 10.40 9.30
CA GLN A 125 16.57 9.75 8.02
C GLN A 125 16.93 10.77 6.94
N VAL A 126 18.06 10.54 6.26
CA VAL A 126 18.55 11.36 5.16
C VAL A 126 17.71 11.12 3.91
N ALA A 127 17.38 12.20 3.21
CA ALA A 127 16.68 12.20 1.94
C ALA A 127 17.20 13.34 1.07
N THR A 128 16.96 13.33 -0.24
CA THR A 128 17.44 14.38 -1.15
C THR A 128 16.91 15.77 -0.78
N THR A 129 15.71 15.86 -0.21
CA THR A 129 15.12 17.10 0.31
C THR A 129 15.33 17.31 1.81
N ALA A 130 16.00 16.39 2.49
CA ALA A 130 16.41 16.47 3.89
C ALA A 130 17.85 15.94 4.04
N PRO A 131 18.87 16.62 3.49
CA PRO A 131 20.25 16.10 3.40
C PRO A 131 20.97 15.98 4.75
N LYS A 132 20.45 16.64 5.79
CA LYS A 132 20.93 16.51 7.18
C LYS A 132 20.07 15.56 8.03
N GLY A 133 19.16 14.82 7.39
CA GLY A 133 18.13 14.04 8.03
C GLY A 133 16.87 14.85 8.35
N ARG A 134 15.71 14.16 8.45
CA ARG A 134 14.45 14.81 8.82
C ARG A 134 14.53 15.43 10.21
N ASP A 135 14.32 16.73 10.29
CA ASP A 135 14.20 17.47 11.55
C ASP A 135 12.71 17.81 11.81
N PRO A 136 12.10 17.30 12.89
CA PRO A 136 10.70 17.60 13.20
C PRO A 136 10.39 19.09 13.36
N LYS A 137 11.36 19.91 13.75
CA LYS A 137 11.18 21.37 13.88
C LYS A 137 11.02 22.07 12.54
N LEU A 138 11.59 21.51 11.47
CA LEU A 138 11.54 22.08 10.12
C LEU A 138 10.52 21.40 9.22
N GLN A 139 10.45 20.03 9.29
CA GLN A 139 9.68 19.21 8.35
C GLN A 139 8.51 18.45 8.99
N GLY A 140 8.28 18.66 10.29
CA GLY A 140 7.24 17.97 11.04
C GLY A 140 7.55 16.48 11.31
N TRP A 141 6.69 15.83 12.06
CA TRP A 141 6.81 14.43 12.45
C TRP A 141 6.35 13.48 11.34
N PRO A 142 6.90 12.25 11.28
CA PRO A 142 6.40 11.24 10.37
C PRO A 142 4.96 10.85 10.68
N ILE A 143 4.21 10.52 9.61
CA ILE A 143 2.84 10.02 9.73
C ILE A 143 2.86 8.51 9.97
N ASN A 144 2.11 8.07 10.98
CA ASN A 144 1.87 6.66 11.30
C ASN A 144 0.47 6.27 10.80
N MET A 145 0.41 5.70 9.59
CA MET A 145 -0.86 5.46 8.89
C MET A 145 -1.77 4.46 9.61
N CYS A 146 -1.23 3.35 10.09
CA CYS A 146 -2.03 2.35 10.82
C CYS A 146 -2.66 2.94 12.08
N GLU A 147 -1.89 3.70 12.88
CA GLU A 147 -2.35 4.32 14.13
C GLU A 147 -3.40 5.39 13.86
N MET A 148 -3.21 6.18 12.82
CA MET A 148 -4.17 7.21 12.43
C MET A 148 -5.50 6.59 11.97
N LEU A 149 -5.45 5.60 11.10
CA LEU A 149 -6.65 4.92 10.60
C LEU A 149 -7.32 4.03 11.66
N ALA A 150 -6.59 3.60 12.70
CA ALA A 150 -7.16 2.82 13.80
C ALA A 150 -8.17 3.63 14.64
N GLN A 151 -8.11 4.96 14.59
CA GLN A 151 -9.09 5.83 15.24
C GLN A 151 -10.44 5.87 14.48
N ILE A 152 -10.50 5.32 13.27
CA ILE A 152 -11.68 5.34 12.42
C ILE A 152 -12.44 4.02 12.61
N THR A 153 -13.65 4.08 13.16
CA THR A 153 -14.51 2.91 13.42
C THR A 153 -14.80 2.06 12.17
N GLY A 154 -14.77 2.68 10.99
CA GLY A 154 -14.94 2.01 9.70
C GLY A 154 -13.79 1.12 9.29
N SER A 155 -12.59 1.30 9.85
CA SER A 155 -11.43 0.43 9.64
C SER A 155 -11.65 -0.92 10.32
N LYS A 156 -11.74 -2.01 9.53
CA LYS A 156 -12.06 -3.35 10.07
C LYS A 156 -10.82 -4.21 10.27
N TYR A 157 -9.78 -3.97 9.48
CA TYR A 157 -8.51 -4.67 9.65
C TYR A 157 -7.36 -3.77 9.22
N LEU A 158 -6.42 -3.56 10.12
CA LEU A 158 -5.18 -2.84 9.89
C LEU A 158 -4.03 -3.67 10.42
N ALA A 159 -3.00 -3.83 9.61
CA ALA A 159 -1.79 -4.54 10.01
C ALA A 159 -0.57 -3.82 9.48
N ARG A 160 0.52 -3.78 10.27
CA ARG A 160 1.86 -3.39 9.83
C ARG A 160 2.76 -4.59 9.88
N VAL A 161 3.39 -4.90 8.75
CA VAL A 161 4.28 -6.03 8.55
C VAL A 161 5.55 -5.58 7.82
N ALA A 162 6.56 -6.45 7.73
CA ALA A 162 7.79 -6.20 6.99
C ALA A 162 8.11 -7.37 6.06
N VAL A 163 9.01 -7.15 5.09
CA VAL A 163 9.49 -8.18 4.16
C VAL A 163 11.02 -8.26 4.12
N ASP A 164 11.66 -7.92 5.22
CA ASP A 164 13.10 -7.84 5.42
C ASP A 164 13.78 -9.19 5.71
N CYS A 165 13.01 -10.16 6.22
CA CYS A 165 13.50 -11.50 6.53
C CYS A 165 12.41 -12.57 6.32
N PRO A 166 12.79 -13.87 6.19
CA PRO A 166 11.83 -14.95 5.91
C PRO A 166 10.68 -15.03 6.91
N GLN A 167 10.94 -14.83 8.20
CA GLN A 167 9.93 -14.89 9.25
C GLN A 167 8.88 -13.77 9.08
N ASN A 168 9.33 -12.57 8.71
CA ASN A 168 8.46 -11.43 8.47
C ASN A 168 7.69 -11.58 7.15
N VAL A 169 8.28 -12.17 6.12
CA VAL A 169 7.60 -12.51 4.85
C VAL A 169 6.41 -13.45 5.12
N ILE A 170 6.57 -14.45 5.98
CA ILE A 170 5.47 -15.36 6.38
C ILE A 170 4.35 -14.57 7.08
N LYS A 171 4.69 -13.69 8.02
CA LYS A 171 3.70 -12.82 8.70
C LYS A 171 3.01 -11.88 7.71
N ALA A 172 3.76 -11.32 6.77
CA ALA A 172 3.21 -10.45 5.73
C ALA A 172 2.19 -11.20 4.86
N LYS A 173 2.50 -12.44 4.45
CA LYS A 173 1.55 -13.30 3.73
C LYS A 173 0.26 -13.51 4.51
N GLN A 174 0.37 -13.85 5.79
CA GLN A 174 -0.80 -14.07 6.66
C GLN A 174 -1.67 -12.81 6.77
N ALA A 175 -1.05 -11.64 6.95
CA ALA A 175 -1.76 -10.37 7.04
C ALA A 175 -2.46 -10.00 5.73
N ILE A 176 -1.78 -10.15 4.59
CA ILE A 176 -2.35 -9.93 3.25
C ILE A 176 -3.54 -10.86 3.03
N LYS A 177 -3.37 -12.15 3.31
CA LYS A 177 -4.45 -13.14 3.18
C LYS A 177 -5.66 -12.76 4.03
N LYS A 178 -5.44 -12.39 5.30
CA LYS A 178 -6.51 -11.96 6.19
C LYS A 178 -7.26 -10.73 5.67
N ALA A 179 -6.57 -9.77 5.08
CA ALA A 179 -7.18 -8.58 4.50
C ALA A 179 -8.11 -8.93 3.31
N PHE A 180 -7.67 -9.84 2.42
CA PHE A 180 -8.50 -10.32 1.32
C PHE A 180 -9.65 -11.21 1.78
N GLU A 181 -9.45 -12.07 2.78
CA GLU A 181 -10.54 -12.84 3.41
C GLU A 181 -11.63 -11.93 3.97
N ASN A 182 -11.26 -10.83 4.63
CA ASN A 182 -12.22 -9.86 5.12
C ASN A 182 -13.04 -9.24 3.98
N GLN A 183 -12.41 -8.95 2.85
CA GLN A 183 -13.14 -8.42 1.69
C GLN A 183 -14.07 -9.47 1.08
N VAL A 184 -13.61 -10.73 0.93
CA VAL A 184 -14.44 -11.86 0.45
C VAL A 184 -15.67 -12.03 1.33
N ASN A 185 -15.49 -11.92 2.64
CA ASN A 185 -16.57 -12.06 3.64
C ASN A 185 -17.39 -10.76 3.83
N GLY A 186 -17.09 -9.71 3.08
CA GLY A 186 -17.86 -8.46 3.13
C GLY A 186 -17.73 -7.68 4.44
N VAL A 187 -16.66 -7.89 5.21
CA VAL A 187 -16.45 -7.28 6.55
C VAL A 187 -16.29 -5.77 6.47
N GLY A 188 -15.56 -5.25 5.47
CA GLY A 188 -15.34 -3.81 5.29
C GLY A 188 -13.89 -3.47 4.93
N PHE A 189 -13.49 -2.24 5.24
CA PHE A 189 -12.18 -1.70 4.88
C PHE A 189 -11.03 -2.44 5.57
N SER A 190 -10.04 -2.85 4.76
CA SER A 190 -8.82 -3.49 5.25
C SER A 190 -7.58 -2.83 4.62
N MET A 191 -6.53 -2.59 5.44
CA MET A 191 -5.24 -2.12 4.96
C MET A 191 -4.10 -2.93 5.57
N VAL A 192 -3.12 -3.30 4.75
CA VAL A 192 -1.85 -3.87 5.18
C VAL A 192 -0.73 -2.92 4.79
N GLU A 193 -0.09 -2.32 5.78
CA GLU A 193 1.13 -1.53 5.63
C GLU A 193 2.33 -2.49 5.63
N VAL A 194 3.08 -2.49 4.53
CA VAL A 194 4.27 -3.32 4.36
C VAL A 194 5.50 -2.43 4.40
N LEU A 195 6.27 -2.54 5.47
CA LEU A 195 7.58 -1.91 5.59
C LEU A 195 8.54 -2.61 4.62
N SER A 196 9.09 -1.84 3.71
CA SER A 196 9.92 -2.34 2.61
C SER A 196 11.09 -1.40 2.37
N GLN A 197 12.28 -1.94 2.23
CA GLN A 197 13.45 -1.14 1.88
C GLN A 197 13.37 -0.58 0.46
N CYS A 198 13.96 0.59 0.27
CA CYS A 198 14.27 1.16 -1.05
C CYS A 198 15.77 1.06 -1.29
N PRO A 199 16.29 0.03 -1.99
CA PRO A 199 17.74 -0.21 -2.10
C PRO A 199 18.49 0.88 -2.88
N THR A 200 17.76 1.69 -3.64
CA THR A 200 18.35 2.79 -4.42
C THR A 200 18.57 4.06 -3.60
N ASN A 201 17.71 4.31 -2.59
CA ASN A 201 17.68 5.58 -1.87
C ASN A 201 17.93 5.44 -0.35
N TRP A 202 18.09 4.24 0.16
CA TRP A 202 18.54 4.00 1.53
C TRP A 202 20.05 3.80 1.51
N HIS A 203 20.80 4.74 2.09
CA HIS A 203 22.25 4.72 2.17
C HIS A 203 22.70 4.49 3.61
#